data_ebfdb326f833ebd4a100ea1eed6c7a8c
#
_entry.id   ebfdb326f833ebd4a100ea1eed6c7a8c
#
_cell.length_a   1.000
_cell.length_b   1.000
_cell.length_c   1.000
_cell.angle_alpha   90.00
_cell.angle_beta   90.00
_cell.angle_gamma   90.00
#
_symmetry.space_group_name_H-M   'P 1'
#
loop_
_entity.id
_entity.type
_entity.pdbx_description
1 polymer ?
#
loop_
_entity_poly.entity_id
_entity_poly.type
_entity_poly.pdbx_seq_one_letter_code
_entity_poly.pdbx_strand_id
1 'polypeptide(L)'
;MVYTDLCSFYFSVFDEHAVDMTLKEFVKLLRGERWKVQVEEYQRLKASGRETEAKKLKRKLAALVIAGRCEGSHAETNLKQWSGDAMLDVDKCNGRVSEFLQVLKDTPWVKAAWRSVSYDGLKLVVRVDEYRMAYALVAWHVAQLLAFPCDMSCKNPTRPCFASYDPEAFFRPDTEVFPWRRFVTEHPDRVGEILAELKVKTPASASK
;
A
#
# COMPACT_ATOMS: atom_id res chain seq x y z
N MET A 1 -16.02 10.78 9.68
CA MET A 1 -14.79 11.05 8.91
C MET A 1 -15.21 11.37 7.48
N VAL A 2 -14.68 12.43 6.87
CA VAL A 2 -15.03 12.79 5.49
C VAL A 2 -14.16 11.93 4.56
N TYR A 3 -14.78 11.14 3.69
CA TYR A 3 -14.09 10.36 2.68
C TYR A 3 -13.77 11.22 1.47
N THR A 4 -12.66 10.92 0.82
CA THR A 4 -12.21 11.59 -0.42
C THR A 4 -11.56 10.56 -1.34
N ASP A 5 -11.62 10.79 -2.65
CA ASP A 5 -10.84 10.01 -3.61
C ASP A 5 -9.41 10.58 -3.80
N LEU A 6 -9.12 11.67 -3.09
CA LEU A 6 -7.83 12.35 -3.18
C LEU A 6 -6.82 11.75 -2.19
N CYS A 7 -5.63 11.59 -2.69
CA CYS A 7 -4.43 11.16 -1.98
C CYS A 7 -3.39 12.29 -2.03
N SER A 8 -2.44 12.28 -1.13
CA SER A 8 -1.34 13.25 -1.15
C SER A 8 -0.16 12.73 -1.96
N PHE A 9 0.14 13.42 -3.05
CA PHE A 9 1.28 13.13 -3.90
C PHE A 9 2.43 14.09 -3.59
N TYR A 10 3.62 13.52 -3.39
CA TYR A 10 4.88 14.20 -3.12
C TYR A 10 5.85 13.94 -4.28
N PHE A 11 6.51 14.96 -4.81
CA PHE A 11 7.54 14.79 -5.85
C PHE A 11 8.79 14.08 -5.30
N SER A 12 9.00 14.14 -3.99
CA SER A 12 10.00 13.39 -3.24
C SER A 12 9.53 13.21 -1.79
N VAL A 13 10.04 12.21 -1.08
CA VAL A 13 9.69 12.01 0.35
C VAL A 13 10.26 13.09 1.27
N PHE A 14 11.02 14.01 0.75
CA PHE A 14 11.54 15.16 1.49
C PHE A 14 10.66 16.41 1.37
N ASP A 15 9.63 16.36 0.51
CA ASP A 15 8.75 17.50 0.30
C ASP A 15 7.84 17.69 1.52
N GLU A 16 7.66 18.94 1.89
CA GLU A 16 6.76 19.35 2.97
C GLU A 16 5.36 19.72 2.46
N HIS A 17 5.18 19.75 1.15
CA HIS A 17 3.92 20.10 0.50
C HIS A 17 3.51 19.00 -0.48
N ALA A 18 2.30 18.51 -0.29
CA ALA A 18 1.67 17.58 -1.21
C ALA A 18 0.83 18.30 -2.26
N VAL A 19 0.65 17.66 -3.40
CA VAL A 19 -0.42 17.99 -4.34
C VAL A 19 -1.47 16.89 -4.33
N ASP A 20 -2.71 17.26 -4.59
CA ASP A 20 -3.81 16.31 -4.66
C ASP A 20 -3.70 15.46 -5.92
N MET A 21 -3.87 14.15 -5.78
CA MET A 21 -3.86 13.17 -6.86
C MET A 21 -4.79 12.01 -6.52
N THR A 22 -5.53 11.50 -7.47
CA THR A 22 -6.31 10.27 -7.28
C THR A 22 -5.41 9.03 -7.46
N LEU A 23 -5.78 7.91 -6.82
CA LEU A 23 -5.09 6.63 -7.03
C LEU A 23 -5.14 6.20 -8.51
N LYS A 24 -6.25 6.48 -9.21
CA LYS A 24 -6.40 6.20 -10.65
C LYS A 24 -5.34 6.94 -11.49
N GLU A 25 -5.14 8.22 -11.23
CA GLU A 25 -4.12 9.02 -11.91
C GLU A 25 -2.71 8.50 -11.62
N PHE A 26 -2.43 8.18 -10.34
CA PHE A 26 -1.14 7.62 -9.98
C PHE A 26 -0.87 6.30 -10.70
N VAL A 27 -1.82 5.35 -10.73
CA VAL A 27 -1.67 4.09 -11.46
C VAL A 27 -1.49 4.31 -12.96
N LYS A 28 -2.18 5.30 -13.56
CA LYS A 28 -1.95 5.69 -14.94
C LYS A 28 -0.50 6.16 -15.18
N LEU A 29 0.06 6.91 -14.26
CA LEU A 29 1.46 7.35 -14.34
C LEU A 29 2.45 6.19 -14.16
N LEU A 30 2.14 5.20 -13.30
CA LEU A 30 2.97 3.99 -13.14
C LEU A 30 3.06 3.16 -14.42
N ARG A 31 1.97 3.11 -15.21
CA ARG A 31 1.93 2.43 -16.52
C ARG A 31 2.71 3.16 -17.60
N GLY A 32 2.84 4.47 -17.45
CA GLY A 32 3.59 5.33 -18.38
C GLY A 32 5.09 5.32 -18.09
N GLU A 33 5.86 5.93 -18.98
CA GLU A 33 7.33 5.91 -18.91
C GLU A 33 7.94 6.99 -17.99
N ARG A 34 7.11 7.73 -17.24
CA ARG A 34 7.53 8.88 -16.42
C ARG A 34 8.70 8.54 -15.47
N TRP A 35 8.67 7.38 -14.85
CA TRP A 35 9.69 6.96 -13.88
C TRP A 35 10.56 5.79 -14.37
N LYS A 36 10.38 5.35 -15.61
CA LYS A 36 11.09 4.20 -16.19
C LYS A 36 12.59 4.30 -16.01
N VAL A 37 13.17 5.41 -16.45
CA VAL A 37 14.64 5.62 -16.39
C VAL A 37 15.17 5.55 -14.95
N GLN A 38 14.47 6.19 -13.99
CA GLN A 38 14.90 6.17 -12.59
C GLN A 38 14.75 4.77 -11.97
N VAL A 39 13.71 4.04 -12.33
CA VAL A 39 13.47 2.67 -11.85
C VAL A 39 14.51 1.70 -12.42
N GLU A 40 14.80 1.78 -13.71
CA GLU A 40 15.85 0.97 -14.36
C GLU A 40 17.24 1.26 -13.76
N GLU A 41 17.56 2.53 -13.50
CA GLU A 41 18.79 2.92 -12.82
C GLU A 41 18.85 2.37 -11.39
N TYR A 42 17.73 2.43 -10.63
CA TYR A 42 17.66 1.82 -9.31
C TYR A 42 17.98 0.32 -9.37
N GLN A 43 17.41 -0.40 -10.33
CA GLN A 43 17.64 -1.83 -10.49
C GLN A 43 19.09 -2.13 -10.88
N ARG A 44 19.68 -1.33 -11.78
CA ARG A 44 21.09 -1.45 -12.16
C ARG A 44 22.02 -1.27 -10.96
N LEU A 45 21.74 -0.27 -10.12
CA LEU A 45 22.51 -0.03 -8.89
C LEU A 45 22.38 -1.20 -7.91
N LYS A 46 21.18 -1.76 -7.76
CA LYS A 46 20.93 -2.95 -6.92
C LYS A 46 21.68 -4.17 -7.42
N ALA A 47 21.61 -4.45 -8.72
CA ALA A 47 22.27 -5.58 -9.34
C ALA A 47 23.81 -5.50 -9.24
N SER A 48 24.36 -4.27 -9.21
CA SER A 48 25.82 -4.05 -9.03
C SER A 48 26.26 -3.95 -7.56
N GLY A 49 25.39 -4.24 -6.60
CA GLY A 49 25.71 -4.17 -5.15
C GLY A 49 25.82 -2.76 -4.57
N ARG A 50 25.49 -1.71 -5.34
CA ARG A 50 25.56 -0.30 -4.92
C ARG A 50 24.35 0.11 -4.10
N GLU A 51 24.10 -0.61 -3.00
CA GLU A 51 22.90 -0.48 -2.15
C GLU A 51 22.66 0.95 -1.64
N THR A 52 23.73 1.64 -1.21
CA THR A 52 23.61 3.00 -0.65
C THR A 52 23.12 3.99 -1.71
N GLU A 53 23.60 3.86 -2.93
CA GLU A 53 23.20 4.74 -4.04
C GLU A 53 21.79 4.41 -4.52
N ALA A 54 21.45 3.14 -4.60
CA ALA A 54 20.10 2.70 -4.89
C ALA A 54 19.09 3.27 -3.87
N LYS A 55 19.40 3.20 -2.56
CA LYS A 55 18.55 3.80 -1.51
C LYS A 55 18.43 5.32 -1.66
N LYS A 56 19.52 6.01 -1.99
CA LYS A 56 19.48 7.46 -2.25
C LYS A 56 18.61 7.81 -3.45
N LEU A 57 18.72 7.06 -4.54
CA LEU A 57 17.90 7.24 -5.74
C LEU A 57 16.41 6.97 -5.43
N LYS A 58 16.08 5.86 -4.74
CA LYS A 58 14.70 5.54 -4.35
C LYS A 58 14.04 6.68 -3.57
N ARG A 59 14.75 7.32 -2.64
CA ARG A 59 14.22 8.44 -1.84
C ARG A 59 13.95 9.72 -2.64
N LYS A 60 14.48 9.83 -3.87
CA LYS A 60 14.19 10.93 -4.80
C LYS A 60 13.00 10.64 -5.72
N LEU A 61 12.49 9.41 -5.74
CA LEU A 61 11.27 9.09 -6.47
C LEU A 61 10.08 9.80 -5.83
N ALA A 62 9.11 10.15 -6.67
CA ALA A 62 7.83 10.61 -6.19
C ALA A 62 7.13 9.52 -5.36
N ALA A 63 6.21 9.92 -4.50
CA ALA A 63 5.48 9.01 -3.65
C ALA A 63 4.04 9.48 -3.43
N LEU A 64 3.14 8.53 -3.19
CA LEU A 64 1.74 8.78 -2.86
C LEU A 64 1.44 8.29 -1.44
N VAL A 65 0.79 9.11 -0.63
CA VAL A 65 0.12 8.68 0.60
C VAL A 65 -1.28 8.23 0.21
N ILE A 66 -1.48 6.92 0.12
CA ILE A 66 -2.70 6.32 -0.43
C ILE A 66 -3.89 6.48 0.52
N ALA A 67 -3.64 6.45 1.82
CA ALA A 67 -4.70 6.52 2.83
C ALA A 67 -5.49 7.84 2.84
N GLY A 68 -5.04 8.90 2.16
CA GLY A 68 -5.81 10.13 2.04
C GLY A 68 -4.99 11.40 1.86
N ARG A 69 -5.65 12.51 2.20
CA ARG A 69 -5.06 13.86 2.10
C ARG A 69 -4.34 14.25 3.39
N CYS A 70 -3.09 14.65 3.25
CA CYS A 70 -2.30 15.28 4.30
C CYS A 70 -2.18 16.79 4.06
N GLU A 71 -2.15 17.56 5.12
CA GLU A 71 -1.77 18.97 5.07
C GLU A 71 -0.31 19.09 5.52
N GLY A 72 0.58 19.50 4.59
CA GLY A 72 2.02 19.56 4.81
C GLY A 72 2.72 18.23 4.52
N SER A 73 3.64 17.82 5.38
CA SER A 73 4.41 16.58 5.25
C SER A 73 3.54 15.34 5.49
N HIS A 74 4.08 14.17 5.14
CA HIS A 74 3.40 12.88 5.33
C HIS A 74 3.45 12.34 6.78
N ALA A 75 3.50 13.23 7.80
CA ALA A 75 3.35 12.83 9.20
C ALA A 75 1.90 12.38 9.46
N GLU A 76 1.71 11.38 10.33
CA GLU A 76 0.38 10.82 10.62
C GLU A 76 -0.60 11.88 11.15
N THR A 77 -0.11 12.84 11.93
CA THR A 77 -0.89 13.97 12.46
C THR A 77 -1.42 14.92 11.37
N ASN A 78 -0.83 14.86 10.19
CA ASN A 78 -1.19 15.70 9.04
C ASN A 78 -2.28 15.08 8.15
N LEU A 79 -2.66 13.83 8.38
CA LEU A 79 -3.76 13.19 7.65
C LEU A 79 -5.10 13.83 8.06
N LYS A 80 -5.75 14.55 7.14
CA LYS A 80 -6.98 15.31 7.38
C LYS A 80 -8.21 14.66 6.78
N GLN A 81 -8.06 13.96 5.66
CA GLN A 81 -9.16 13.27 5.00
C GLN A 81 -8.74 11.84 4.66
N TRP A 82 -9.67 10.93 4.84
CA TRP A 82 -9.44 9.50 4.65
C TRP A 82 -9.93 9.04 3.27
N SER A 83 -9.13 8.28 2.52
CA SER A 83 -9.54 7.75 1.21
C SER A 83 -10.43 6.51 1.31
N GLY A 84 -10.44 5.84 2.43
CA GLY A 84 -11.06 4.52 2.57
C GLY A 84 -10.21 3.40 1.98
N ASP A 85 -8.95 3.65 1.70
CA ASP A 85 -8.02 2.70 1.09
C ASP A 85 -6.84 2.43 2.03
N ALA A 86 -6.39 1.18 2.07
CA ALA A 86 -5.19 0.75 2.79
C ALA A 86 -4.15 0.20 1.80
N MET A 87 -2.90 0.63 1.95
CA MET A 87 -1.79 0.09 1.19
C MET A 87 -1.11 -1.04 1.94
N LEU A 88 -0.87 -2.16 1.27
CA LEU A 88 -0.03 -3.25 1.74
C LEU A 88 1.20 -3.40 0.85
N ASP A 89 2.23 -3.98 1.43
CA ASP A 89 3.51 -4.25 0.78
C ASP A 89 3.86 -5.74 0.91
N VAL A 90 4.26 -6.35 -0.18
CA VAL A 90 4.76 -7.73 -0.20
C VAL A 90 6.16 -7.68 -0.80
N ASP A 91 7.16 -7.83 0.05
CA ASP A 91 8.55 -7.73 -0.34
C ASP A 91 9.19 -9.10 -0.62
N LYS A 92 10.21 -9.13 -1.48
CA LYS A 92 11.02 -10.33 -1.77
C LYS A 92 10.19 -11.53 -2.23
N CYS A 93 9.33 -11.31 -3.22
CA CYS A 93 8.40 -12.32 -3.74
C CYS A 93 9.08 -13.51 -4.44
N ASN A 94 10.42 -13.56 -4.48
CA ASN A 94 11.21 -14.67 -5.04
C ASN A 94 10.78 -15.06 -6.46
N GLY A 95 10.57 -14.06 -7.33
CA GLY A 95 10.14 -14.25 -8.71
C GLY A 95 8.65 -14.50 -8.93
N ARG A 96 7.83 -14.58 -7.86
CA ARG A 96 6.39 -14.87 -7.92
C ARG A 96 5.50 -13.63 -8.14
N VAL A 97 6.07 -12.47 -8.43
CA VAL A 97 5.32 -11.21 -8.56
C VAL A 97 4.18 -11.31 -9.57
N SER A 98 4.42 -11.90 -10.75
CA SER A 98 3.38 -12.03 -11.80
C SER A 98 2.25 -12.98 -11.39
N GLU A 99 2.57 -14.08 -10.70
CA GLU A 99 1.60 -15.00 -10.12
C GLU A 99 0.71 -14.28 -9.09
N PHE A 100 1.32 -13.56 -8.17
CA PHE A 100 0.60 -12.81 -7.14
C PHE A 100 -0.28 -11.71 -7.73
N LEU A 101 0.20 -10.98 -8.75
CA LEU A 101 -0.60 -9.97 -9.44
C LEU A 101 -1.86 -10.58 -10.07
N GLN A 102 -1.77 -11.79 -10.64
CA GLN A 102 -2.94 -12.45 -11.20
C GLN A 102 -3.96 -12.80 -10.12
N VAL A 103 -3.54 -13.38 -9.01
CA VAL A 103 -4.41 -13.70 -7.87
C VAL A 103 -5.11 -12.44 -7.34
N LEU A 104 -4.36 -11.34 -7.21
CA LEU A 104 -4.90 -10.07 -6.72
C LEU A 104 -5.89 -9.42 -7.69
N LYS A 105 -5.71 -9.60 -9.01
CA LYS A 105 -6.67 -9.15 -10.02
C LYS A 105 -8.02 -9.84 -9.90
N ASP A 106 -8.06 -11.08 -9.43
CA ASP A 106 -9.30 -11.84 -9.28
C ASP A 106 -9.98 -11.62 -7.92
N THR A 107 -9.34 -10.84 -7.02
CA THR A 107 -9.84 -10.56 -5.68
C THR A 107 -10.68 -9.27 -5.66
N PRO A 108 -12.00 -9.30 -5.35
CA PRO A 108 -12.93 -8.19 -5.59
C PRO A 108 -12.68 -6.95 -4.73
N TRP A 109 -12.10 -7.12 -3.52
CA TRP A 109 -11.76 -6.01 -2.61
C TRP A 109 -10.36 -5.44 -2.82
N VAL A 110 -9.59 -5.96 -3.79
CA VAL A 110 -8.30 -5.36 -4.19
C VAL A 110 -8.55 -4.30 -5.26
N LYS A 111 -8.24 -3.04 -4.93
CA LYS A 111 -8.50 -1.87 -5.77
C LYS A 111 -7.42 -1.62 -6.81
N ALA A 112 -6.17 -1.84 -6.44
CA ALA A 112 -5.02 -1.68 -7.32
C ALA A 112 -3.86 -2.55 -6.87
N ALA A 113 -3.00 -2.96 -7.79
CA ALA A 113 -1.69 -3.53 -7.47
C ALA A 113 -0.69 -3.32 -8.60
N TRP A 114 0.59 -3.29 -8.24
CA TRP A 114 1.71 -3.10 -9.17
C TRP A 114 3.04 -3.61 -8.58
N ARG A 115 4.02 -3.78 -9.45
CA ARG A 115 5.39 -4.12 -9.05
C ARG A 115 6.04 -2.97 -8.30
N SER A 116 6.74 -3.27 -7.21
CA SER A 116 7.56 -2.29 -6.50
C SER A 116 8.76 -1.83 -7.33
N VAL A 117 9.47 -0.80 -6.86
CA VAL A 117 10.67 -0.27 -7.54
C VAL A 117 11.74 -1.34 -7.77
N SER A 118 11.84 -2.35 -6.89
CA SER A 118 12.81 -3.43 -7.01
C SER A 118 12.41 -4.54 -7.99
N TYR A 119 11.17 -4.57 -8.45
CA TYR A 119 10.53 -5.64 -9.22
C TYR A 119 10.47 -7.00 -8.52
N ASP A 120 11.04 -7.12 -7.34
CA ASP A 120 10.95 -8.31 -6.48
C ASP A 120 9.94 -8.14 -5.34
N GLY A 121 9.01 -7.23 -5.48
CA GLY A 121 7.95 -6.98 -4.51
C GLY A 121 6.72 -6.37 -5.17
N LEU A 122 5.63 -6.35 -4.43
CA LEU A 122 4.34 -5.81 -4.82
C LEU A 122 3.90 -4.68 -3.90
N LYS A 123 3.18 -3.75 -4.46
CA LYS A 123 2.30 -2.82 -3.74
C LYS A 123 0.87 -3.15 -4.11
N LEU A 124 0.00 -3.22 -3.12
CA LEU A 124 -1.42 -3.39 -3.37
C LEU A 124 -2.25 -2.46 -2.49
N VAL A 125 -3.41 -2.10 -2.99
CA VAL A 125 -4.36 -1.22 -2.34
C VAL A 125 -5.68 -1.94 -2.18
N VAL A 126 -6.20 -1.94 -0.97
CA VAL A 126 -7.44 -2.59 -0.59
C VAL A 126 -8.44 -1.55 -0.09
N ARG A 127 -9.70 -1.67 -0.51
CA ARG A 127 -10.78 -0.85 0.00
C ARG A 127 -11.16 -1.28 1.40
N VAL A 128 -11.08 -0.34 2.37
CA VAL A 128 -11.46 -0.56 3.77
C VAL A 128 -12.30 0.60 4.30
N ASP A 129 -13.17 0.34 5.25
CA ASP A 129 -14.02 1.38 5.88
C ASP A 129 -13.57 1.72 7.32
N GLU A 130 -12.57 1.02 7.82
CA GLU A 130 -11.85 1.28 9.07
C GLU A 130 -10.39 0.84 8.89
N TYR A 131 -9.44 1.65 9.35
CA TYR A 131 -8.04 1.38 9.04
C TYR A 131 -7.38 0.40 10.01
N ARG A 132 -7.45 0.65 11.31
CA ARG A 132 -6.57 -0.04 12.27
C ARG A 132 -6.82 -1.54 12.35
N MET A 133 -8.07 -1.93 12.59
CA MET A 133 -8.45 -3.32 12.69
C MET A 133 -8.50 -3.97 11.30
N ALA A 134 -9.11 -3.29 10.33
CA ALA A 134 -9.21 -3.80 8.98
C ALA A 134 -7.83 -4.04 8.36
N TYR A 135 -6.84 -3.16 8.59
CA TYR A 135 -5.49 -3.34 8.08
C TYR A 135 -4.87 -4.69 8.50
N ALA A 136 -4.94 -5.01 9.79
CA ALA A 136 -4.37 -6.25 10.30
C ALA A 136 -5.05 -7.49 9.68
N LEU A 137 -6.38 -7.47 9.62
CA LEU A 137 -7.16 -8.58 9.05
C LEU A 137 -6.92 -8.72 7.54
N VAL A 138 -6.85 -7.59 6.80
CA VAL A 138 -6.50 -7.60 5.38
C VAL A 138 -5.11 -8.18 5.16
N ALA A 139 -4.11 -7.71 5.93
CA ALA A 139 -2.73 -8.19 5.80
C ALA A 139 -2.65 -9.71 6.05
N TRP A 140 -3.36 -10.20 7.05
CA TRP A 140 -3.47 -11.63 7.31
C TRP A 140 -4.13 -12.37 6.14
N HIS A 141 -5.27 -11.89 5.63
CA HIS A 141 -5.98 -12.53 4.51
C HIS A 141 -5.14 -12.54 3.23
N VAL A 142 -4.46 -11.45 2.92
CA VAL A 142 -3.54 -11.40 1.77
C VAL A 142 -2.40 -12.39 1.95
N ALA A 143 -1.84 -12.49 3.17
CA ALA A 143 -0.78 -13.46 3.45
C ALA A 143 -1.26 -14.91 3.25
N GLN A 144 -2.50 -15.25 3.65
CA GLN A 144 -3.10 -16.57 3.37
C GLN A 144 -3.35 -16.78 1.88
N LEU A 145 -3.92 -15.77 1.20
CA LEU A 145 -4.25 -15.82 -0.23
C LEU A 145 -3.02 -16.07 -1.11
N LEU A 146 -1.91 -15.42 -0.80
CA LEU A 146 -0.66 -15.52 -1.55
C LEU A 146 0.27 -16.64 -1.03
N ALA A 147 -0.06 -17.27 0.10
CA ALA A 147 0.87 -18.10 0.88
C ALA A 147 2.24 -17.41 1.05
N PHE A 148 2.19 -16.10 1.37
CA PHE A 148 3.37 -15.24 1.48
C PHE A 148 3.12 -14.05 2.42
N PRO A 149 4.07 -13.66 3.31
CA PRO A 149 3.83 -12.64 4.32
C PRO A 149 3.77 -11.22 3.71
N CYS A 150 2.93 -10.37 4.31
CA CYS A 150 2.94 -8.93 4.06
C CYS A 150 3.95 -8.21 4.98
N ASP A 151 4.53 -7.11 4.51
CA ASP A 151 5.33 -6.22 5.35
C ASP A 151 4.43 -5.36 6.25
N MET A 152 4.43 -5.67 7.55
CA MET A 152 3.65 -4.95 8.55
C MET A 152 4.14 -3.52 8.83
N SER A 153 5.26 -3.09 8.25
CA SER A 153 5.73 -1.70 8.36
C SER A 153 4.79 -0.70 7.71
N CYS A 154 3.92 -1.15 6.81
CA CYS A 154 2.90 -0.33 6.13
C CYS A 154 1.64 -0.06 6.97
N LYS A 155 1.59 -0.49 8.23
CA LYS A 155 0.48 -0.20 9.15
C LYS A 155 0.30 1.29 9.48
N ASN A 156 1.31 2.13 9.22
CA ASN A 156 1.16 3.59 9.29
C ASN A 156 0.42 4.08 8.03
N PRO A 157 -0.76 4.71 8.18
CA PRO A 157 -1.59 5.15 7.05
C PRO A 157 -0.90 6.17 6.15
N THR A 158 -0.02 7.00 6.69
CA THR A 158 0.67 8.04 5.91
C THR A 158 2.03 7.58 5.36
N ARG A 159 2.32 6.26 5.43
CA ARG A 159 3.55 5.75 4.83
C ARG A 159 3.58 6.02 3.33
N PRO A 160 4.62 6.72 2.81
CA PRO A 160 4.72 7.02 1.38
C PRO A 160 4.92 5.75 0.55
N CYS A 161 4.10 5.58 -0.46
CA CYS A 161 4.24 4.56 -1.49
C CYS A 161 5.04 5.15 -2.66
N PHE A 162 6.27 4.72 -2.84
CA PHE A 162 7.13 5.22 -3.92
C PHE A 162 6.57 4.88 -5.29
N ALA A 163 6.68 5.82 -6.21
CA ALA A 163 6.40 5.58 -7.62
C ALA A 163 7.33 4.50 -8.18
N SER A 164 6.79 3.72 -9.10
CA SER A 164 7.48 2.67 -9.82
C SER A 164 7.21 2.78 -11.32
N TYR A 165 7.70 1.85 -12.11
CA TYR A 165 7.31 1.66 -13.50
C TYR A 165 6.75 0.25 -13.65
N ASP A 166 5.46 0.15 -13.97
CA ASP A 166 4.81 -1.14 -14.20
C ASP A 166 3.68 -1.00 -15.24
N PRO A 167 3.93 -1.34 -16.51
CA PRO A 167 2.91 -1.33 -17.56
C PRO A 167 1.69 -2.22 -17.26
N GLU A 168 1.86 -3.25 -16.41
CA GLU A 168 0.81 -4.20 -16.02
C GLU A 168 0.08 -3.82 -14.73
N ALA A 169 0.44 -2.68 -14.09
CA ALA A 169 -0.27 -2.18 -12.93
C ALA A 169 -1.78 -2.16 -13.17
N PHE A 170 -2.60 -2.63 -12.26
CA PHE A 170 -4.04 -2.59 -12.45
C PHE A 170 -4.74 -1.63 -11.46
N PHE A 171 -5.91 -1.18 -11.86
CA PHE A 171 -6.82 -0.37 -11.05
C PHE A 171 -8.27 -0.78 -11.34
N ARG A 172 -9.04 -0.99 -10.28
CA ARG A 172 -10.47 -1.31 -10.31
C ARG A 172 -11.26 -0.15 -9.70
N PRO A 173 -12.13 0.52 -10.44
CA PRO A 173 -12.94 1.63 -9.92
C PRO A 173 -14.01 1.14 -8.94
N ASP A 174 -14.72 0.07 -9.29
CA ASP A 174 -15.84 -0.48 -8.53
C ASP A 174 -15.36 -1.61 -7.62
N THR A 175 -14.61 -1.23 -6.57
CA THR A 175 -13.99 -2.17 -5.65
C THR A 175 -14.87 -2.38 -4.43
N GLU A 176 -15.10 -3.62 -4.07
CA GLU A 176 -15.81 -3.98 -2.84
C GLU A 176 -15.00 -3.57 -1.61
N VAL A 177 -15.71 -3.25 -0.52
CA VAL A 177 -15.06 -3.07 0.78
C VAL A 177 -14.68 -4.44 1.34
N PHE A 178 -13.45 -4.58 1.83
CA PHE A 178 -13.02 -5.81 2.49
C PHE A 178 -13.94 -6.14 3.67
N PRO A 179 -14.54 -7.34 3.74
CA PRO A 179 -15.62 -7.68 4.67
C PRO A 179 -15.12 -8.03 6.08
N TRP A 180 -14.26 -7.19 6.68
CA TRP A 180 -13.61 -7.46 7.96
C TRP A 180 -14.59 -7.63 9.13
N ARG A 181 -15.71 -6.89 9.14
CA ARG A 181 -16.74 -7.00 10.22
C ARG A 181 -17.38 -8.38 10.22
N ARG A 182 -17.68 -8.90 9.04
CA ARG A 182 -18.21 -10.25 8.89
C ARG A 182 -17.22 -11.28 9.45
N PHE A 183 -15.95 -11.15 9.12
CA PHE A 183 -14.91 -12.02 9.65
C PHE A 183 -14.81 -11.94 11.18
N VAL A 184 -14.87 -10.73 11.76
CA VAL A 184 -14.85 -10.54 13.22
C VAL A 184 -16.04 -11.22 13.89
N THR A 185 -17.22 -11.15 13.27
CA THR A 185 -18.44 -11.77 13.80
C THR A 185 -18.40 -13.30 13.73
N GLU A 186 -17.89 -13.83 12.61
CA GLU A 186 -17.85 -15.28 12.35
C GLU A 186 -16.69 -15.98 13.10
N HIS A 187 -15.60 -15.26 13.39
CA HIS A 187 -14.37 -15.82 13.94
C HIS A 187 -13.74 -14.95 15.06
N PRO A 188 -14.48 -14.65 16.15
CA PRO A 188 -14.01 -13.69 17.17
C PRO A 188 -12.70 -14.13 17.85
N ASP A 189 -12.55 -15.41 18.17
CA ASP A 189 -11.33 -15.94 18.80
C ASP A 189 -10.12 -15.83 17.87
N ARG A 190 -10.32 -16.11 16.57
CA ARG A 190 -9.28 -16.01 15.56
C ARG A 190 -8.79 -14.57 15.35
N VAL A 191 -9.68 -13.60 15.49
CA VAL A 191 -9.30 -12.17 15.43
C VAL A 191 -8.30 -11.81 16.52
N GLY A 192 -8.53 -12.25 17.75
CA GLY A 192 -7.60 -12.02 18.87
C GLY A 192 -6.21 -12.58 18.60
N GLU A 193 -6.12 -13.79 18.06
CA GLU A 193 -4.86 -14.43 17.66
C GLU A 193 -4.13 -13.63 16.56
N ILE A 194 -4.85 -13.24 15.50
CA ILE A 194 -4.28 -12.47 14.38
C ILE A 194 -3.72 -11.13 14.87
N LEU A 195 -4.48 -10.40 15.69
CA LEU A 195 -4.04 -9.12 16.23
C LEU A 195 -2.80 -9.27 17.12
N ALA A 196 -2.74 -10.34 17.92
CA ALA A 196 -1.60 -10.64 18.76
C ALA A 196 -0.36 -11.03 17.91
N GLU A 197 -0.52 -11.89 16.92
CA GLU A 197 0.54 -12.32 15.99
C GLU A 197 1.14 -11.13 15.26
N LEU A 198 0.31 -10.22 14.76
CA LEU A 198 0.73 -9.02 14.04
C LEU A 198 1.13 -7.85 14.96
N LYS A 199 1.12 -8.04 16.28
CA LYS A 199 1.46 -7.02 17.29
C LYS A 199 0.65 -5.72 17.12
N VAL A 200 -0.60 -5.85 16.76
CA VAL A 200 -1.54 -4.73 16.66
C VAL A 200 -2.25 -4.55 17.99
N LYS A 201 -2.18 -3.34 18.56
CA LYS A 201 -2.94 -3.01 19.78
C LYS A 201 -4.44 -3.06 19.46
N THR A 202 -5.18 -3.92 20.15
CA THR A 202 -6.64 -3.86 20.16
C THR A 202 -7.08 -2.47 20.65
N PRO A 203 -8.06 -1.82 19.98
CA PRO A 203 -8.71 -0.65 20.59
C PRO A 203 -9.23 -1.11 21.96
N ALA A 204 -8.90 -0.34 23.00
CA ALA A 204 -9.51 -0.58 24.30
C ALA A 204 -11.03 -0.68 24.06
N SER A 205 -11.65 -1.79 24.48
CA SER A 205 -13.08 -2.01 24.36
C SER A 205 -13.79 -0.73 24.78
N ALA A 206 -14.54 -0.12 23.86
CA ALA A 206 -15.48 0.92 24.22
C ALA A 206 -16.49 0.27 25.16
N SER A 207 -16.15 0.26 26.43
CA SER A 207 -17.06 -0.10 27.51
C SER A 207 -18.06 1.03 27.66
N LYS A 208 -19.28 0.69 27.30
CA LYS A 208 -20.58 1.33 27.51
C LYS A 208 -21.12 2.12 26.35
#